data_01612cfb783424fe4c5d3ed7c93585e0
#
_entry.id   01612cfb783424fe4c5d3ed7c93585e0
#
_cell.length_a   1.000
_cell.length_b   1.000
_cell.length_c   1.000
_cell.angle_alpha   90.00
_cell.angle_beta   90.00
_cell.angle_gamma   90.00
#
_symmetry.space_group_name_H-M   'P 1'
#
loop_
_entity.id
_entity.type
_entity.pdbx_description
1 polymer ?
#
loop_
_entity_poly.entity_id
_entity_poly.type
_entity_poly.pdbx_seq_one_letter_code
_entity_poly.pdbx_strand_id
1 'polypeptide(L)'
;MENKELLFFGDCIAKLKELPAGSVDMVLADPPYGTTRCKWDSPIPFAPLWDELHRVVKKDGAILLFGGEPFGSALRLSNPKEYRYDWVWQKTSPTGFLNAKRQPLRDVENIAVFYRSPPLYIPQKTSGHTRKVSSAYSKRNCRKGEVYG
;
A
#
# COMPACT_ATOMS: atom_id res chain seq x y z
N MET A 1 -4.65 28.10 0.24
CA MET A 1 -5.64 27.24 -0.47
C MET A 1 -6.48 26.60 0.62
N GLU A 2 -7.79 26.81 0.61
CA GLU A 2 -8.70 26.11 1.53
C GLU A 2 -8.64 24.61 1.24
N ASN A 3 -8.39 23.80 2.27
CA ASN A 3 -8.51 22.35 2.17
C ASN A 3 -10.01 22.04 2.03
N LYS A 4 -10.43 21.69 0.83
CA LYS A 4 -11.80 21.28 0.56
C LYS A 4 -11.88 19.76 0.74
N GLU A 5 -12.59 19.35 1.78
CA GLU A 5 -12.94 17.94 1.98
C GLU A 5 -14.15 17.57 1.11
N LEU A 6 -14.06 16.45 0.41
CA LEU A 6 -15.15 15.90 -0.40
C LEU A 6 -15.45 14.48 0.10
N LEU A 7 -16.71 14.22 0.40
CA LEU A 7 -17.18 12.90 0.79
C LEU A 7 -18.01 12.29 -0.36
N PHE A 8 -17.60 11.12 -0.83
CA PHE A 8 -18.31 10.36 -1.84
C PHE A 8 -18.96 9.14 -1.20
N PHE A 9 -20.19 8.86 -1.58
CA PHE A 9 -20.92 7.67 -1.16
C PHE A 9 -21.36 6.87 -2.38
N GLY A 10 -21.12 5.55 -2.36
CA GLY A 10 -21.50 4.64 -3.43
C GLY A 10 -20.37 3.72 -3.91
N ASP A 11 -20.55 3.10 -5.06
CA ASP A 11 -19.56 2.24 -5.70
C ASP A 11 -18.28 3.02 -6.04
N CYS A 12 -17.12 2.52 -5.60
CA CYS A 12 -15.86 3.25 -5.72
C CYS A 12 -15.42 3.43 -7.18
N ILE A 13 -15.66 2.46 -8.06
CA ILE A 13 -15.31 2.57 -9.48
C ILE A 13 -16.16 3.66 -10.15
N ALA A 14 -17.46 3.69 -9.83
CA ALA A 14 -18.34 4.74 -10.35
C ALA A 14 -17.89 6.12 -9.86
N LYS A 15 -17.48 6.23 -8.58
CA LYS A 15 -17.03 7.51 -8.01
C LYS A 15 -15.64 7.92 -8.51
N LEU A 16 -14.74 7.00 -8.74
CA LEU A 16 -13.46 7.30 -9.38
C LEU A 16 -13.66 7.93 -10.76
N LYS A 17 -14.63 7.46 -11.56
CA LYS A 17 -14.93 8.03 -12.88
C LYS A 17 -15.34 9.51 -12.86
N GLU A 18 -15.89 9.98 -11.73
CA GLU A 18 -16.27 11.39 -11.56
C GLU A 18 -15.05 12.31 -11.33
N LEU A 19 -13.89 11.73 -10.93
CA LEU A 19 -12.69 12.51 -10.67
C LEU A 19 -11.94 12.83 -11.97
N PRO A 20 -11.34 14.03 -12.09
CA PRO A 20 -10.49 14.36 -13.23
C PRO A 20 -9.25 13.46 -13.33
N ALA A 21 -8.81 13.19 -14.55
CA ALA A 21 -7.56 12.45 -14.77
C ALA A 21 -6.36 13.21 -14.19
N GLY A 22 -5.45 12.49 -13.54
CA GLY A 22 -4.23 13.06 -12.94
C GLY A 22 -4.47 14.09 -11.83
N SER A 23 -5.61 14.01 -11.14
CA SER A 23 -5.97 14.94 -10.07
C SER A 23 -5.55 14.49 -8.68
N VAL A 24 -5.18 13.23 -8.50
CA VAL A 24 -4.89 12.61 -7.21
C VAL A 24 -3.39 12.42 -7.03
N ASP A 25 -2.83 12.95 -5.96
CA ASP A 25 -1.40 12.79 -5.61
C ASP A 25 -1.12 11.44 -4.95
N MET A 26 -2.04 10.95 -4.12
CA MET A 26 -1.90 9.69 -3.39
C MET A 26 -3.26 9.04 -3.16
N VAL A 27 -3.29 7.72 -3.26
CA VAL A 27 -4.40 6.89 -2.80
C VAL A 27 -3.93 6.07 -1.61
N LEU A 28 -4.71 6.08 -0.53
CA LEU A 28 -4.60 5.14 0.60
C LEU A 28 -5.98 4.55 0.82
N ALA A 29 -6.12 3.24 0.59
CA ALA A 29 -7.42 2.59 0.66
C ALA A 29 -7.35 1.21 1.32
N ASP A 30 -8.42 0.86 2.02
CA ASP A 30 -8.66 -0.47 2.59
C ASP A 30 -9.84 -1.11 1.83
N PRO A 31 -9.55 -1.83 0.72
CA PRO A 31 -10.58 -2.45 -0.11
C PRO A 31 -11.18 -3.68 0.58
N PRO A 32 -12.38 -4.14 0.20
CA PRO A 32 -12.92 -5.40 0.68
C PRO A 32 -12.08 -6.59 0.21
N TYR A 33 -11.76 -7.52 1.13
CA TYR A 33 -10.86 -8.67 0.86
C TYR A 33 -11.61 -9.94 0.44
N GLY A 34 -12.93 -10.01 0.62
CA GLY A 34 -13.71 -11.23 0.40
C GLY A 34 -13.43 -12.33 1.43
N THR A 35 -12.98 -11.96 2.62
CA THR A 35 -12.61 -12.92 3.69
C THR A 35 -13.68 -13.08 4.76
N THR A 36 -14.73 -12.29 4.72
CA THR A 36 -15.83 -12.33 5.67
C THR A 36 -17.14 -12.78 5.00
N ARG A 37 -18.16 -13.09 5.80
CA ARG A 37 -19.52 -13.41 5.30
C ARG A 37 -20.37 -12.15 5.09
N CYS A 38 -19.81 -10.98 5.25
CA CYS A 38 -20.53 -9.72 5.07
C CYS A 38 -20.79 -9.47 3.58
N LYS A 39 -22.01 -9.06 3.23
CA LYS A 39 -22.39 -8.81 1.82
C LYS A 39 -21.55 -7.71 1.16
N TRP A 40 -21.06 -6.76 1.93
CA TRP A 40 -20.20 -5.66 1.44
C TRP A 40 -18.75 -6.11 1.20
N ASP A 41 -18.30 -7.22 1.77
CA ASP A 41 -16.94 -7.73 1.63
C ASP A 41 -16.79 -8.53 0.32
N SER A 42 -17.10 -7.89 -0.79
CA SER A 42 -16.93 -8.45 -2.13
C SER A 42 -15.72 -7.79 -2.80
N PRO A 43 -14.68 -8.57 -3.17
CA PRO A 43 -13.49 -8.01 -3.79
C PRO A 43 -13.81 -7.23 -5.05
N ILE A 44 -13.21 -6.05 -5.16
CA ILE A 44 -13.30 -5.22 -6.35
C ILE A 44 -12.48 -5.89 -7.46
N PRO A 45 -13.02 -6.07 -8.69
CA PRO A 45 -12.24 -6.61 -9.78
C PRO A 45 -11.00 -5.76 -10.08
N PHE A 46 -9.82 -6.39 -10.11
CA PHE A 46 -8.55 -5.65 -10.21
C PHE A 46 -8.42 -4.86 -11.51
N ALA A 47 -8.84 -5.42 -12.66
CA ALA A 47 -8.66 -4.72 -13.93
C ALA A 47 -9.34 -3.33 -13.95
N PRO A 48 -10.66 -3.19 -13.73
CA PRO A 48 -11.30 -1.88 -13.70
C PRO A 48 -10.79 -0.99 -12.55
N LEU A 49 -10.34 -1.58 -11.43
CA LEU A 49 -9.73 -0.81 -10.35
C LEU A 49 -8.42 -0.15 -10.81
N TRP A 50 -7.52 -0.92 -11.43
CA TRP A 50 -6.25 -0.40 -11.94
C TRP A 50 -6.46 0.62 -13.06
N ASP A 51 -7.42 0.40 -13.97
CA ASP A 51 -7.74 1.34 -15.04
C ASP A 51 -8.09 2.72 -14.47
N GLU A 52 -8.96 2.77 -13.47
CA GLU A 52 -9.37 4.03 -12.86
C GLU A 52 -8.27 4.64 -11.97
N LEU A 53 -7.55 3.84 -11.18
CA LEU A 53 -6.43 4.33 -10.38
C LEU A 53 -5.33 4.92 -11.27
N HIS A 54 -5.01 4.28 -12.40
CA HIS A 54 -4.03 4.80 -13.36
C HIS A 54 -4.47 6.09 -14.02
N ARG A 55 -5.78 6.25 -14.22
CA ARG A 55 -6.36 7.46 -14.81
C ARG A 55 -6.32 8.64 -13.85
N VAL A 56 -6.76 8.43 -12.58
CA VAL A 56 -6.92 9.52 -11.62
C VAL A 56 -5.62 9.90 -10.91
N VAL A 57 -4.73 8.93 -10.64
CA VAL A 57 -3.48 9.18 -9.92
C VAL A 57 -2.44 9.77 -10.85
N LYS A 58 -1.74 10.81 -10.41
CA LYS A 58 -0.62 11.43 -11.12
C LYS A 58 0.47 10.40 -11.42
N LYS A 59 1.29 10.64 -12.46
CA LYS A 59 2.37 9.73 -12.86
C LYS A 59 3.38 9.47 -11.74
N ASP A 60 3.65 10.48 -10.92
CA ASP A 60 4.51 10.48 -9.75
C ASP A 60 3.72 10.36 -8.43
N GLY A 61 2.45 9.97 -8.51
CA GLY A 61 1.62 9.68 -7.35
C GLY A 61 1.83 8.26 -6.82
N ALA A 62 1.45 8.03 -5.57
CA ALA A 62 1.54 6.74 -4.90
C ALA A 62 0.15 6.10 -4.72
N ILE A 63 0.09 4.77 -4.82
CA ILE A 63 -1.10 3.97 -4.54
C ILE A 63 -0.74 3.00 -3.42
N LEU A 64 -1.42 3.12 -2.28
CA LEU A 64 -1.21 2.33 -1.08
C LEU A 64 -2.51 1.59 -0.76
N LEU A 65 -2.46 0.26 -0.82
CA LEU A 65 -3.64 -0.58 -0.61
C LEU A 65 -3.39 -1.57 0.52
N PHE A 66 -4.28 -1.57 1.51
CA PHE A 66 -4.27 -2.58 2.55
C PHE A 66 -4.59 -3.95 1.95
N GLY A 67 -3.97 -5.00 2.50
CA GLY A 67 -4.19 -6.35 2.02
C GLY A 67 -3.79 -7.41 3.03
N GLY A 68 -4.80 -8.08 3.60
CA GLY A 68 -4.61 -9.32 4.36
C GLY A 68 -4.53 -10.53 3.42
N GLU A 69 -3.83 -11.60 3.82
CA GLU A 69 -3.75 -12.82 3.00
C GLU A 69 -5.10 -13.59 3.00
N PRO A 70 -5.51 -14.24 1.88
CA PRO A 70 -4.78 -14.38 0.60
C PRO A 70 -4.96 -13.21 -0.39
N PHE A 71 -5.84 -12.26 -0.08
CA PHE A 71 -6.11 -11.09 -0.93
C PHE A 71 -4.84 -10.28 -1.22
N GLY A 72 -3.98 -10.06 -0.22
CA GLY A 72 -2.74 -9.30 -0.37
C GLY A 72 -1.80 -9.89 -1.43
N SER A 73 -1.68 -11.22 -1.50
CA SER A 73 -0.91 -11.90 -2.55
C SER A 73 -1.54 -11.69 -3.93
N ALA A 74 -2.86 -11.83 -4.06
CA ALA A 74 -3.57 -11.59 -5.31
C ALA A 74 -3.43 -10.13 -5.77
N LEU A 75 -3.51 -9.18 -4.84
CA LEU A 75 -3.32 -7.75 -5.09
C LEU A 75 -1.93 -7.46 -5.66
N ARG A 76 -0.86 -7.97 -5.05
CA ARG A 76 0.52 -7.77 -5.55
C ARG A 76 0.72 -8.38 -6.94
N LEU A 77 0.17 -9.59 -7.16
CA LEU A 77 0.24 -10.27 -8.45
C LEU A 77 -0.61 -9.59 -9.53
N SER A 78 -1.63 -8.81 -9.17
CA SER A 78 -2.46 -8.10 -10.13
C SER A 78 -1.72 -6.95 -10.83
N ASN A 79 -0.66 -6.40 -10.21
CA ASN A 79 0.18 -5.35 -10.81
C ASN A 79 1.65 -5.46 -10.38
N PRO A 80 2.36 -6.54 -10.76
CA PRO A 80 3.74 -6.78 -10.33
C PRO A 80 4.73 -5.77 -10.91
N LYS A 81 4.36 -5.07 -12.00
CA LYS A 81 5.24 -4.05 -12.62
C LYS A 81 5.36 -2.79 -11.78
N GLU A 82 4.33 -2.43 -11.05
CA GLU A 82 4.28 -1.20 -10.24
C GLU A 82 4.40 -1.47 -8.74
N TYR A 83 4.21 -2.72 -8.30
CA TYR A 83 4.48 -3.11 -6.92
C TYR A 83 5.93 -2.86 -6.55
N ARG A 84 6.17 -2.26 -5.39
CA ARG A 84 7.50 -1.88 -4.91
C ARG A 84 7.89 -2.55 -3.61
N TYR A 85 7.07 -2.37 -2.57
CA TYR A 85 7.31 -2.90 -1.23
C TYR A 85 6.02 -2.84 -0.41
N ASP A 86 6.05 -3.44 0.77
CA ASP A 86 4.98 -3.30 1.75
C ASP A 86 5.44 -2.40 2.90
N TRP A 87 4.50 -1.62 3.43
CA TRP A 87 4.55 -1.14 4.79
C TRP A 87 3.86 -2.13 5.72
N VAL A 88 4.39 -2.26 6.93
CA VAL A 88 3.78 -3.08 7.99
C VAL A 88 3.14 -2.14 9.00
N TRP A 89 1.83 -2.20 9.09
CA TRP A 89 1.09 -1.47 10.12
C TRP A 89 0.87 -2.37 11.31
N GLN A 90 1.48 -2.01 12.45
CA GLN A 90 1.25 -2.70 13.72
C GLN A 90 -0.02 -2.16 14.37
N LYS A 91 -0.96 -3.05 14.64
CA LYS A 91 -2.22 -2.72 15.29
C LYS A 91 -2.02 -2.50 16.79
N THR A 92 -2.81 -1.58 17.35
CA THR A 92 -2.85 -1.37 18.81
C THR A 92 -3.52 -2.54 19.53
N SER A 93 -4.42 -3.26 18.87
CA SER A 93 -5.10 -4.44 19.40
C SER A 93 -5.09 -5.56 18.36
N PRO A 94 -4.56 -6.73 18.71
CA PRO A 94 -4.57 -7.89 17.83
C PRO A 94 -6.00 -8.37 17.51
N THR A 95 -6.17 -8.97 16.33
CA THR A 95 -7.45 -9.53 15.88
C THR A 95 -7.37 -11.05 15.71
N GLY A 96 -8.54 -11.72 15.58
CA GLY A 96 -8.61 -13.16 15.35
C GLY A 96 -8.68 -13.99 16.62
N PHE A 97 -9.11 -13.42 17.76
CA PHE A 97 -9.18 -14.10 19.07
C PHE A 97 -10.03 -15.38 19.06
N LEU A 98 -11.06 -15.47 18.23
CA LEU A 98 -11.89 -16.69 18.07
C LEU A 98 -11.08 -17.91 17.62
N ASN A 99 -9.97 -17.67 16.94
CA ASN A 99 -9.07 -18.71 16.43
C ASN A 99 -7.75 -18.82 17.24
N ALA A 100 -7.64 -18.17 18.40
CA ALA A 100 -6.41 -18.10 19.19
C ALA A 100 -5.87 -19.48 19.65
N LYS A 101 -6.74 -20.49 19.71
CA LYS A 101 -6.33 -21.88 20.02
C LYS A 101 -5.76 -22.65 18.81
N ARG A 102 -5.85 -22.10 17.60
CA ARG A 102 -5.48 -22.75 16.32
C ARG A 102 -4.38 -22.02 15.58
N GLN A 103 -4.29 -20.72 15.77
CA GLN A 103 -3.31 -19.85 15.09
C GLN A 103 -2.98 -18.62 15.94
N PRO A 104 -1.81 -17.98 15.73
CA PRO A 104 -1.47 -16.72 16.38
C PRO A 104 -2.49 -15.63 16.08
N LEU A 105 -2.63 -14.68 17.00
CA LEU A 105 -3.38 -13.46 16.74
C LEU A 105 -2.68 -12.61 15.67
N ARG A 106 -3.45 -11.87 14.90
CA ARG A 106 -2.94 -10.95 13.89
C ARG A 106 -2.83 -9.55 14.48
N ASP A 107 -1.61 -9.10 14.68
CA ASP A 107 -1.27 -7.78 15.22
C ASP A 107 -0.68 -6.84 14.18
N VAL A 108 -0.48 -7.33 12.94
CA VAL A 108 0.02 -6.53 11.82
C VAL A 108 -0.89 -6.64 10.60
N GLU A 109 -0.86 -5.60 9.77
CA GLU A 109 -1.42 -5.60 8.42
C GLU A 109 -0.39 -5.06 7.43
N ASN A 110 -0.42 -5.57 6.21
CA ASN A 110 0.44 -5.09 5.15
C ASN A 110 -0.30 -4.03 4.31
N ILE A 111 0.45 -3.01 3.91
CA ILE A 111 0.00 -1.99 2.98
C ILE A 111 0.92 -2.08 1.77
N ALA A 112 0.41 -2.64 0.68
CA ALA A 112 1.16 -2.77 -0.56
C ALA A 112 1.29 -1.40 -1.24
N VAL A 113 2.53 -1.02 -1.58
CA VAL A 113 2.86 0.26 -2.21
C VAL A 113 3.15 0.06 -3.69
N PHE A 114 2.43 0.83 -4.51
CA PHE A 114 2.57 0.82 -5.96
C PHE A 114 2.83 2.23 -6.48
N TYR A 115 3.68 2.37 -7.48
CA TYR A 115 3.86 3.61 -8.21
C TYR A 115 4.51 3.37 -9.58
N ARG A 116 4.21 4.25 -10.54
CA ARG A 116 4.80 4.28 -11.89
C ARG A 116 6.16 4.94 -11.90
N SER A 117 6.25 6.10 -11.25
CA SER A 117 7.51 6.83 -11.03
C SER A 117 7.66 7.13 -9.55
N PRO A 118 8.89 7.23 -9.01
CA PRO A 118 9.09 7.49 -7.59
C PRO A 118 8.32 8.73 -7.11
N PRO A 119 7.41 8.58 -6.13
CA PRO A 119 6.65 9.69 -5.58
C PRO A 119 7.51 10.55 -4.65
N LEU A 120 7.02 11.72 -4.29
CA LEU A 120 7.62 12.53 -3.24
C LEU A 120 7.67 11.74 -1.93
N TYR A 121 8.85 11.53 -1.41
CA TYR A 121 9.07 10.84 -0.14
C TYR A 121 9.81 11.75 0.85
N ILE A 122 9.18 12.07 1.96
CA ILE A 122 9.74 12.89 3.04
C ILE A 122 9.95 12.01 4.27
N PRO A 123 11.15 11.40 4.44
CA PRO A 123 11.39 10.50 5.56
C PRO A 123 11.33 11.25 6.90
N GLN A 124 10.53 10.74 7.83
CA GLN A 124 10.50 11.21 9.20
C GLN A 124 11.70 10.59 9.95
N LYS A 125 12.74 11.40 10.15
CA LYS A 125 13.96 10.97 10.83
C LYS A 125 13.88 11.28 12.33
N THR A 126 14.30 10.32 13.14
CA THR A 126 14.53 10.54 14.58
C THR A 126 16.00 10.90 14.82
N SER A 127 16.28 11.72 15.84
CA SER A 127 17.63 12.09 16.25
C SER A 127 18.10 11.26 17.46
N GLY A 128 19.37 11.37 17.82
CA GLY A 128 19.91 10.70 19.03
C GLY A 128 20.40 9.27 18.80
N HIS A 129 20.41 8.78 17.55
CA HIS A 129 20.91 7.44 17.24
C HIS A 129 22.44 7.46 17.03
N THR A 130 23.14 6.47 17.58
CA THR A 130 24.56 6.26 17.30
C THR A 130 24.77 5.96 15.82
N ARG A 131 25.66 6.68 15.17
CA ARG A 131 26.02 6.45 13.77
C ARG A 131 26.56 5.04 13.57
N LYS A 132 25.87 4.21 12.80
CA LYS A 132 26.42 2.92 12.37
C LYS A 132 27.51 3.17 11.34
N VAL A 133 28.71 2.67 11.62
CA VAL A 133 29.84 2.70 10.68
C VAL A 133 29.97 1.30 10.09
N SER A 134 29.79 1.15 8.77
CA SER A 134 30.05 -0.12 8.10
C SER A 134 31.53 -0.47 8.16
N SER A 135 31.85 -1.75 8.39
CA SER A 135 33.22 -2.22 8.39
C SER A 135 33.92 -1.96 7.05
N ALA A 136 35.26 -1.84 7.04
CA ALA A 136 36.02 -1.70 5.81
C ALA A 136 35.83 -2.91 4.85
N TYR A 137 35.52 -4.09 5.40
CA TYR A 137 35.20 -5.29 4.64
C TYR A 137 33.86 -5.13 3.87
N SER A 138 32.79 -4.67 4.50
CA SER A 138 31.51 -4.41 3.84
C SER A 138 31.63 -3.36 2.73
N LYS A 139 32.44 -2.31 2.96
CA LYS A 139 32.64 -1.27 1.96
C LYS A 139 33.39 -1.74 0.71
N ARG A 140 34.29 -2.74 0.84
CA ARG A 140 35.05 -3.31 -0.28
C ARG A 140 34.21 -4.27 -1.13
N ASN A 141 33.25 -4.96 -0.52
CA ASN A 141 32.44 -5.98 -1.19
C ASN A 141 31.15 -5.45 -1.80
N CYS A 142 30.73 -4.22 -1.45
CA CYS A 142 29.63 -3.55 -2.15
C CYS A 142 30.17 -2.84 -3.38
N ARG A 143 30.09 -3.45 -4.55
CA ARG A 143 30.33 -2.78 -5.82
C ARG A 143 29.22 -1.74 -6.03
N LYS A 144 29.63 -0.50 -6.41
CA LYS A 144 28.68 0.56 -6.77
C LYS A 144 27.80 0.03 -7.93
N GLY A 145 26.50 -0.08 -7.70
CA GLY A 145 25.52 -0.45 -8.72
C GLY A 145 24.93 -1.87 -8.62
N GLU A 146 25.43 -2.74 -7.73
CA GLU A 146 24.91 -4.12 -7.63
C GLU A 146 23.88 -4.34 -6.49
N VAL A 147 23.61 -3.35 -5.65
CA VAL A 147 22.75 -3.52 -4.45
C VAL A 147 21.30 -3.14 -4.67
N TYR A 148 21.03 -2.37 -5.72
CA TYR A 148 19.66 -2.02 -6.12
C TYR A 148 19.63 -1.88 -7.64
N GLY A 149 19.22 -2.95 -8.30
CA GLY A 149 18.89 -2.95 -9.74
C GLY A 149 17.58 -2.20 -10.01
#